data_61632fefdf6511642b695739a94c963a
#
_entry.id   61632fefdf6511642b695739a94c963a
#
_cell.length_a   1.000
_cell.length_b   1.000
_cell.length_c   1.000
_cell.angle_alpha   90.00
_cell.angle_beta   90.00
_cell.angle_gamma   90.00
#
_symmetry.space_group_name_H-M   'P 1'
#
loop_
_entity.id
_entity.type
_entity.pdbx_description
1 polymer ?
#
loop_
_entity_poly.entity_id
_entity_poly.type
_entity_poly.pdbx_seq_one_letter_code
_entity_poly.pdbx_strand_id
1 'polypeptide(L)'
;PHMIILEYESAILRNLLERSLDSNETISGEYTFCDFDGVKFYLHVNKPKHDKGNNEIEVHMYIGCAKELNEYGAEEAFEKYYGSYKIEPKATNTLQYSYAIKFDLTKMNDEERKNMITLASRMKAYVLGAPIIFVAEQVTNKSNFAPFEIPYRGTTCESYFVTPTSQGAACTFSIRFSDPGDKIIAGVFFQELAAARTRVKSAPVVTYSNEPPADLGSFNLPSKDKDMYAYVTLSLQTAQLSERKREDISFYLPMFRDYLHYHIKCAKAFLHQKMRARTNMMLKILDAAKPEPKQKVRRTIK
;
A
#
# COMPACT_ATOMS: atom_id res chain seq x y z
N PRO A 1 15.09 2.89 -18.04
CA PRO A 1 14.64 2.18 -16.83
C PRO A 1 13.18 2.52 -16.61
N HIS A 2 12.30 1.49 -16.65
CA HIS A 2 10.92 1.69 -16.32
C HIS A 2 10.82 1.92 -14.81
N MET A 3 10.16 2.98 -14.39
CA MET A 3 9.83 3.22 -12.99
C MET A 3 8.83 2.14 -12.57
N ILE A 4 9.15 1.40 -11.53
CA ILE A 4 8.21 0.43 -10.96
C ILE A 4 7.21 1.22 -10.11
N ILE A 5 5.96 1.24 -10.53
CA ILE A 5 4.85 1.84 -9.79
C ILE A 5 4.11 0.68 -9.15
N LEU A 6 3.84 0.76 -7.85
CA LEU A 6 2.96 -0.20 -7.18
C LEU A 6 1.53 0.02 -7.71
N GLU A 7 0.87 -1.07 -8.05
CA GLU A 7 -0.53 -1.02 -8.44
C GLU A 7 -1.42 -0.88 -7.21
N TYR A 8 -2.45 -0.04 -7.30
CA TYR A 8 -3.43 0.14 -6.23
C TYR A 8 -4.49 -0.98 -6.20
N GLU A 9 -4.52 -1.80 -7.23
CA GLU A 9 -5.38 -2.99 -7.29
C GLU A 9 -4.72 -4.16 -6.56
N SER A 10 -5.53 -4.96 -5.85
CA SER A 10 -5.04 -6.19 -5.24
C SER A 10 -4.76 -7.24 -6.30
N ALA A 11 -3.48 -7.42 -6.66
CA ALA A 11 -3.05 -8.38 -7.67
C ALA A 11 -3.42 -9.84 -7.31
N ILE A 12 -3.38 -10.17 -6.01
CA ILE A 12 -3.76 -11.51 -5.52
C ILE A 12 -5.24 -11.75 -5.75
N LEU A 13 -6.09 -10.78 -5.35
CA LEU A 13 -7.54 -10.88 -5.52
C LEU A 13 -7.90 -10.96 -7.00
N ARG A 14 -7.31 -10.08 -7.84
CA ARG A 14 -7.51 -10.11 -9.29
C ARG A 14 -7.17 -11.49 -9.88
N ASN A 15 -5.99 -12.02 -9.59
CA ASN A 15 -5.54 -13.32 -10.10
C ASN A 15 -6.48 -14.46 -9.67
N LEU A 16 -6.91 -14.48 -8.41
CA LEU A 16 -7.86 -15.50 -7.94
C LEU A 16 -9.21 -15.40 -8.64
N LEU A 17 -9.73 -14.19 -8.88
CA LEU A 17 -10.98 -13.97 -9.60
C LEU A 17 -10.86 -14.35 -11.08
N GLU A 18 -9.78 -14.00 -11.76
CA GLU A 18 -9.52 -14.39 -13.16
C GLU A 18 -9.43 -15.91 -13.30
N ARG A 19 -8.69 -16.57 -12.40
CA ARG A 19 -8.59 -18.06 -12.39
C ARG A 19 -9.91 -18.73 -12.06
N SER A 20 -10.81 -18.08 -11.31
CA SER A 20 -12.14 -18.62 -11.04
C SER A 20 -13.02 -18.71 -12.29
N LEU A 21 -12.69 -17.95 -13.35
CA LEU A 21 -13.36 -18.01 -14.66
C LEU A 21 -12.78 -19.07 -15.57
N ASP A 22 -11.55 -19.53 -15.34
CA ASP A 22 -10.92 -20.52 -16.20
C ASP A 22 -11.64 -21.88 -16.04
N SER A 23 -12.12 -22.42 -17.15
CA SER A 23 -12.78 -23.72 -17.20
C SER A 23 -11.82 -24.87 -16.89
N ASN A 24 -10.52 -24.68 -17.11
CA ASN A 24 -9.48 -25.69 -16.86
C ASN A 24 -9.00 -25.68 -15.41
N GLU A 25 -9.23 -24.61 -14.64
CA GLU A 25 -8.85 -24.52 -13.24
C GLU A 25 -10.10 -24.52 -12.34
N THR A 26 -10.21 -25.52 -11.48
CA THR A 26 -11.31 -25.58 -10.51
C THR A 26 -10.90 -24.87 -9.23
N ILE A 27 -10.95 -23.54 -9.22
CA ILE A 27 -10.84 -22.79 -7.97
C ILE A 27 -12.21 -22.83 -7.29
N SER A 28 -12.29 -23.49 -6.16
CA SER A 28 -13.46 -23.50 -5.26
C SER A 28 -12.98 -23.60 -3.83
N GLY A 29 -13.71 -22.99 -2.90
CA GLY A 29 -13.38 -23.00 -1.48
C GLY A 29 -13.06 -21.63 -0.93
N GLU A 30 -12.37 -21.61 0.19
CA GLU A 30 -12.09 -20.42 0.98
C GLU A 30 -10.61 -20.05 0.89
N TYR A 31 -10.34 -18.78 0.63
CA TYR A 31 -8.98 -18.23 0.55
C TYR A 31 -8.88 -17.02 1.46
N THR A 32 -7.85 -16.99 2.32
CA THR A 32 -7.55 -15.83 3.15
C THR A 32 -6.13 -15.39 2.83
N PHE A 33 -5.96 -14.09 2.58
CA PHE A 33 -4.66 -13.50 2.30
C PHE A 33 -4.56 -12.09 2.85
N CYS A 34 -3.32 -11.63 3.05
CA CYS A 34 -3.03 -10.27 3.50
C CYS A 34 -2.55 -9.43 2.32
N ASP A 35 -2.96 -8.19 2.32
CA ASP A 35 -2.46 -7.14 1.45
C ASP A 35 -1.65 -6.13 2.28
N PHE A 36 -1.10 -5.09 1.64
CA PHE A 36 -0.42 -3.99 2.31
C PHE A 36 -1.30 -3.33 3.39
N ASP A 37 -0.68 -2.64 4.34
CA ASP A 37 -1.33 -1.87 5.41
C ASP A 37 -2.16 -2.71 6.40
N GLY A 38 -1.86 -4.00 6.50
CA GLY A 38 -2.59 -4.91 7.39
C GLY A 38 -4.00 -5.23 6.93
N VAL A 39 -4.34 -4.88 5.70
CA VAL A 39 -5.62 -5.26 5.07
C VAL A 39 -5.65 -6.77 4.85
N LYS A 40 -6.77 -7.40 5.18
CA LYS A 40 -6.98 -8.83 4.97
C LYS A 40 -8.21 -9.06 4.13
N PHE A 41 -8.08 -9.97 3.19
CA PHE A 41 -9.18 -10.44 2.36
C PHE A 41 -9.54 -11.88 2.70
N TYR A 42 -10.83 -12.16 2.67
CA TYR A 42 -11.39 -13.49 2.63
C TYR A 42 -12.22 -13.61 1.36
N LEU A 43 -11.89 -14.58 0.55
CA LEU A 43 -12.58 -14.90 -0.69
C LEU A 43 -13.20 -16.27 -0.55
N HIS A 44 -14.49 -16.37 -0.78
CA HIS A 44 -15.22 -17.63 -0.89
C HIS A 44 -15.73 -17.80 -2.32
N VAL A 45 -15.33 -18.88 -2.98
CA VAL A 45 -15.76 -19.23 -4.33
C VAL A 45 -16.59 -20.51 -4.25
N ASN A 46 -17.87 -20.40 -4.45
CA ASN A 46 -18.79 -21.55 -4.49
C ASN A 46 -19.01 -21.97 -5.94
N LYS A 47 -18.27 -23.00 -6.39
CA LYS A 47 -18.51 -23.66 -7.69
C LYS A 47 -19.35 -24.93 -7.45
N PRO A 48 -20.50 -25.06 -8.06
CA PRO A 48 -21.28 -26.30 -7.97
C PRO A 48 -20.53 -27.43 -8.69
N LYS A 49 -20.63 -28.63 -8.12
CA LYS A 49 -20.01 -29.86 -8.68
C LYS A 49 -20.61 -30.33 -10.00
N HIS A 50 -21.71 -29.73 -10.46
CA HIS A 50 -22.39 -30.04 -11.71
C HIS A 50 -22.80 -28.74 -12.44
N ASP A 51 -22.73 -28.74 -13.76
CA ASP A 51 -22.85 -27.63 -14.74
C ASP A 51 -24.06 -26.68 -14.66
N LYS A 52 -24.87 -26.70 -13.63
CA LYS A 52 -26.10 -25.88 -13.50
C LYS A 52 -26.21 -25.08 -12.22
N GLY A 53 -25.14 -24.80 -11.52
CA GLY A 53 -25.18 -24.01 -10.28
C GLY A 53 -24.55 -22.64 -10.42
N ASN A 54 -24.95 -21.74 -9.54
CA ASN A 54 -24.42 -20.38 -9.46
C ASN A 54 -22.97 -20.40 -8.99
N ASN A 55 -22.07 -19.74 -9.73
CA ASN A 55 -20.71 -19.44 -9.26
C ASN A 55 -20.76 -18.19 -8.39
N GLU A 56 -21.26 -18.35 -7.16
CA GLU A 56 -21.29 -17.24 -6.22
C GLU A 56 -19.91 -17.00 -5.64
N ILE A 57 -19.49 -15.74 -5.69
CA ILE A 57 -18.23 -15.27 -5.14
C ILE A 57 -18.54 -14.26 -4.06
N GLU A 58 -17.99 -14.49 -2.87
CA GLU A 58 -18.05 -13.56 -1.75
C GLU A 58 -16.64 -13.05 -1.45
N VAL A 59 -16.49 -11.74 -1.38
CA VAL A 59 -15.24 -11.07 -1.02
C VAL A 59 -15.49 -10.25 0.23
N HIS A 60 -14.76 -10.55 1.28
CA HIS A 60 -14.79 -9.79 2.53
C HIS A 60 -13.44 -9.12 2.75
N MET A 61 -13.45 -7.87 3.18
CA MET A 61 -12.26 -7.08 3.42
C MET A 61 -12.23 -6.56 4.86
N TYR A 62 -11.12 -6.78 5.53
CA TYR A 62 -10.83 -6.21 6.84
C TYR A 62 -9.84 -5.05 6.68
N ILE A 63 -10.16 -3.93 7.30
CA ILE A 63 -9.29 -2.77 7.45
C ILE A 63 -9.34 -2.33 8.91
N GLY A 64 -8.17 -2.20 9.56
CA GLY A 64 -8.09 -1.89 10.99
C GLY A 64 -8.65 -0.51 11.37
N CYS A 65 -8.61 0.46 10.46
CA CYS A 65 -9.12 1.82 10.65
C CYS A 65 -10.47 2.08 9.95
N ALA A 66 -11.28 1.04 9.74
CA ALA A 66 -12.56 1.18 9.04
C ALA A 66 -13.49 2.22 9.68
N LYS A 67 -13.45 2.34 11.02
CA LYS A 67 -14.26 3.32 11.75
C LYS A 67 -13.86 4.74 11.36
N GLU A 68 -12.58 5.05 11.43
CA GLU A 68 -12.04 6.37 11.10
C GLU A 68 -12.24 6.70 9.62
N LEU A 69 -12.10 5.71 8.74
CA LEU A 69 -12.36 5.88 7.31
C LEU A 69 -13.83 6.21 7.02
N ASN A 70 -14.76 5.58 7.74
CA ASN A 70 -16.20 5.83 7.57
C ASN A 70 -16.60 7.25 8.01
N GLU A 71 -15.91 7.84 8.97
CA GLU A 71 -16.11 9.25 9.34
C GLU A 71 -15.79 10.22 8.19
N TYR A 72 -15.00 9.78 7.21
CA TYR A 72 -14.55 10.58 6.05
C TYR A 72 -14.93 9.96 4.70
N GLY A 73 -16.14 9.39 4.64
CA GLY A 73 -16.79 9.02 3.39
C GLY A 73 -16.48 7.63 2.83
N ALA A 74 -15.87 6.72 3.61
CA ALA A 74 -15.57 5.38 3.10
C ALA A 74 -16.82 4.52 2.90
N GLU A 75 -17.82 4.63 3.78
CA GLU A 75 -19.09 3.91 3.63
C GLU A 75 -19.86 4.41 2.41
N GLU A 76 -19.90 5.73 2.19
CA GLU A 76 -20.54 6.34 1.03
C GLU A 76 -19.82 5.96 -0.27
N ALA A 77 -18.49 5.93 -0.27
CA ALA A 77 -17.71 5.46 -1.41
C ALA A 77 -17.97 3.99 -1.68
N PHE A 78 -18.02 3.15 -0.64
CA PHE A 78 -18.34 1.74 -0.78
C PHE A 78 -19.74 1.53 -1.32
N GLU A 79 -20.74 2.22 -0.80
CA GLU A 79 -22.12 2.16 -1.28
C GLU A 79 -22.24 2.59 -2.75
N LYS A 80 -21.55 3.66 -3.14
CA LYS A 80 -21.55 4.18 -4.52
C LYS A 80 -21.05 3.15 -5.54
N TYR A 81 -19.97 2.43 -5.23
CA TYR A 81 -19.35 1.51 -6.17
C TYR A 81 -19.85 0.07 -6.05
N TYR A 82 -20.28 -0.34 -4.85
CA TYR A 82 -20.59 -1.73 -4.52
C TYR A 82 -22.00 -1.97 -3.97
N GLY A 83 -22.83 -0.93 -3.82
CA GLY A 83 -24.14 -1.04 -3.17
C GLY A 83 -25.02 -2.16 -3.71
N SER A 84 -25.00 -2.40 -5.04
CA SER A 84 -25.76 -3.50 -5.68
C SER A 84 -25.25 -4.91 -5.31
N TYR A 85 -24.03 -5.01 -4.79
CA TYR A 85 -23.36 -6.26 -4.45
C TYR A 85 -23.05 -6.39 -2.96
N LYS A 86 -23.37 -5.36 -2.19
CA LYS A 86 -23.09 -5.29 -0.75
C LYS A 86 -23.82 -6.40 0.01
N ILE A 87 -23.10 -7.05 0.91
CA ILE A 87 -23.64 -8.01 1.87
C ILE A 87 -23.10 -7.69 3.27
N GLU A 88 -23.69 -8.31 4.29
CA GLU A 88 -23.18 -8.21 5.65
C GLU A 88 -21.79 -8.84 5.75
N PRO A 89 -20.80 -8.12 6.32
CA PRO A 89 -19.47 -8.64 6.50
C PRO A 89 -19.43 -9.83 7.47
N LYS A 90 -18.66 -10.85 7.11
CA LYS A 90 -18.47 -12.05 7.94
C LYS A 90 -17.75 -11.67 9.25
N ALA A 91 -18.22 -12.22 10.35
CA ALA A 91 -17.52 -12.20 11.63
C ALA A 91 -16.98 -13.60 11.94
N THR A 92 -15.72 -13.67 12.35
CA THR A 92 -15.11 -14.89 12.89
C THR A 92 -14.78 -14.68 14.36
N ASN A 93 -14.42 -15.73 15.08
CA ASN A 93 -14.03 -15.62 16.48
C ASN A 93 -12.82 -14.69 16.74
N THR A 94 -12.03 -14.43 15.70
CA THR A 94 -10.77 -13.66 15.80
C THR A 94 -10.76 -12.38 14.99
N LEU A 95 -11.66 -12.22 14.01
CA LEU A 95 -11.64 -11.09 13.08
C LEU A 95 -13.07 -10.76 12.61
N GLN A 96 -13.44 -9.49 12.70
CA GLN A 96 -14.65 -8.98 12.07
C GLN A 96 -14.25 -8.23 10.81
N TYR A 97 -14.74 -8.66 9.66
CA TYR A 97 -14.52 -7.95 8.40
C TYR A 97 -15.33 -6.65 8.38
N SER A 98 -14.82 -5.67 7.63
CA SER A 98 -15.39 -4.32 7.61
C SER A 98 -16.34 -4.11 6.43
N TYR A 99 -16.00 -4.70 5.28
CA TYR A 99 -16.74 -4.55 4.02
C TYR A 99 -16.88 -5.91 3.34
N ALA A 100 -18.01 -6.12 2.67
CA ALA A 100 -18.24 -7.37 1.95
C ALA A 100 -19.12 -7.18 0.71
N ILE A 101 -18.80 -7.91 -0.35
CA ILE A 101 -19.56 -7.97 -1.59
C ILE A 101 -19.80 -9.40 -2.01
N LYS A 102 -20.92 -9.62 -2.72
CA LYS A 102 -21.29 -10.91 -3.31
C LYS A 102 -21.76 -10.71 -4.74
N PHE A 103 -21.27 -11.52 -5.65
CA PHE A 103 -21.65 -11.48 -7.04
C PHE A 103 -21.53 -12.86 -7.71
N ASP A 104 -22.12 -12.99 -8.89
CA ASP A 104 -22.10 -14.22 -9.68
C ASP A 104 -21.58 -13.91 -11.08
N LEU A 105 -20.35 -14.32 -11.37
CA LEU A 105 -19.72 -14.06 -12.64
C LEU A 105 -20.36 -14.83 -13.81
N THR A 106 -21.12 -15.88 -13.56
CA THR A 106 -21.79 -16.66 -14.62
C THR A 106 -22.98 -15.92 -15.22
N LYS A 107 -23.59 -15.01 -14.45
CA LYS A 107 -24.72 -14.18 -14.88
C LYS A 107 -24.31 -12.94 -15.66
N MET A 108 -23.01 -12.71 -15.79
CA MET A 108 -22.42 -11.52 -16.41
C MET A 108 -21.87 -11.88 -17.81
N ASN A 109 -21.92 -10.93 -18.74
CA ASN A 109 -21.21 -11.05 -20.01
C ASN A 109 -19.70 -10.80 -19.81
N ASP A 110 -18.87 -11.04 -20.82
CA ASP A 110 -17.40 -10.96 -20.70
C ASP A 110 -16.88 -9.56 -20.33
N GLU A 111 -17.54 -8.51 -20.75
CA GLU A 111 -17.18 -7.13 -20.40
C GLU A 111 -17.56 -6.83 -18.95
N GLU A 112 -18.75 -7.22 -18.53
CA GLU A 112 -19.22 -7.09 -17.14
C GLU A 112 -18.33 -7.87 -16.17
N ARG A 113 -17.88 -9.08 -16.53
CA ARG A 113 -16.95 -9.90 -15.75
C ARG A 113 -15.63 -9.17 -15.52
N LYS A 114 -15.03 -8.64 -16.60
CA LYS A 114 -13.76 -7.88 -16.51
C LYS A 114 -13.92 -6.65 -15.65
N ASN A 115 -15.01 -5.93 -15.81
CA ASN A 115 -15.32 -4.75 -15.02
C ASN A 115 -15.51 -5.11 -13.54
N MET A 116 -16.22 -6.20 -13.23
CA MET A 116 -16.46 -6.65 -11.86
C MET A 116 -15.16 -7.12 -11.19
N ILE A 117 -14.30 -7.86 -11.88
CA ILE A 117 -12.99 -8.26 -11.38
C ILE A 117 -12.12 -7.04 -11.08
N THR A 118 -12.08 -6.07 -11.98
CA THR A 118 -11.37 -4.82 -11.79
C THR A 118 -11.93 -4.05 -10.59
N LEU A 119 -13.25 -3.92 -10.52
CA LEU A 119 -13.92 -3.25 -9.42
C LEU A 119 -13.62 -3.93 -8.07
N ALA A 120 -13.79 -5.25 -7.98
CA ALA A 120 -13.48 -6.00 -6.77
C ALA A 120 -12.01 -5.87 -6.34
N SER A 121 -11.07 -5.89 -7.30
CA SER A 121 -9.64 -5.74 -7.00
C SER A 121 -9.25 -4.35 -6.48
N ARG A 122 -10.08 -3.32 -6.74
CA ARG A 122 -9.92 -1.93 -6.29
C ARG A 122 -10.57 -1.62 -4.94
N MET A 123 -11.23 -2.58 -4.30
CA MET A 123 -12.01 -2.35 -3.08
C MET A 123 -11.21 -1.65 -1.98
N LYS A 124 -9.96 -2.07 -1.76
CA LYS A 124 -9.05 -1.39 -0.82
C LYS A 124 -8.79 0.07 -1.23
N ALA A 125 -8.53 0.32 -2.49
CA ALA A 125 -8.17 1.64 -2.99
C ALA A 125 -9.32 2.65 -2.85
N TYR A 126 -10.55 2.24 -3.15
CA TYR A 126 -11.73 3.11 -2.96
C TYR A 126 -11.97 3.45 -1.49
N VAL A 127 -11.83 2.47 -0.59
CA VAL A 127 -12.06 2.68 0.84
C VAL A 127 -10.95 3.52 1.48
N LEU A 128 -9.68 3.19 1.24
CA LEU A 128 -8.54 3.98 1.77
C LEU A 128 -8.43 5.36 1.14
N GLY A 129 -8.90 5.52 -0.10
CA GLY A 129 -8.87 6.78 -0.83
C GLY A 129 -10.02 7.73 -0.46
N ALA A 130 -11.07 7.24 0.19
CA ALA A 130 -12.27 8.02 0.49
C ALA A 130 -11.99 9.32 1.27
N PRO A 131 -11.13 9.35 2.31
CA PRO A 131 -10.81 10.61 3.00
C PRO A 131 -10.17 11.66 2.08
N ILE A 132 -9.44 11.25 1.05
CA ILE A 132 -8.83 12.17 0.08
C ILE A 132 -9.88 12.73 -0.88
N ILE A 133 -10.86 11.92 -1.27
CA ILE A 133 -12.04 12.38 -2.04
C ILE A 133 -12.83 13.38 -1.22
N PHE A 134 -13.11 13.07 0.06
CA PHE A 134 -13.78 13.99 0.98
C PHE A 134 -13.04 15.35 1.04
N VAL A 135 -11.73 15.35 1.26
CA VAL A 135 -10.91 16.57 1.29
C VAL A 135 -10.99 17.33 -0.04
N ALA A 136 -10.91 16.62 -1.18
CA ALA A 136 -11.00 17.24 -2.50
C ALA A 136 -12.35 17.95 -2.70
N GLU A 137 -13.44 17.38 -2.21
CA GLU A 137 -14.78 17.98 -2.26
C GLU A 137 -14.87 19.21 -1.35
N GLN A 138 -14.35 19.15 -0.11
CA GLN A 138 -14.32 20.29 0.79
C GLN A 138 -13.53 21.46 0.18
N VAL A 139 -12.34 21.19 -0.37
CA VAL A 139 -11.49 22.20 -1.01
C VAL A 139 -12.17 22.80 -2.25
N THR A 140 -12.83 21.97 -3.07
CA THR A 140 -13.55 22.43 -4.27
C THR A 140 -14.73 23.33 -3.89
N ASN A 141 -15.47 22.95 -2.86
CA ASN A 141 -16.64 23.71 -2.35
C ASN A 141 -16.25 24.91 -1.49
N LYS A 142 -14.94 25.14 -1.28
CA LYS A 142 -14.40 26.16 -0.36
C LYS A 142 -14.96 26.03 1.07
N SER A 143 -15.26 24.83 1.49
CA SER A 143 -15.72 24.50 2.83
C SER A 143 -14.51 24.22 3.73
N ASN A 144 -14.64 24.59 5.00
CA ASN A 144 -13.61 24.25 5.99
C ASN A 144 -13.85 22.85 6.53
N PHE A 145 -12.78 22.12 6.79
CA PHE A 145 -12.80 20.86 7.52
C PHE A 145 -11.81 20.91 8.69
N ALA A 146 -12.10 20.16 9.73
CA ALA A 146 -11.18 20.03 10.86
C ALA A 146 -10.01 19.10 10.50
N PRO A 147 -8.80 19.36 11.00
CA PRO A 147 -7.69 18.41 10.87
C PRO A 147 -8.07 17.02 11.41
N PHE A 148 -7.66 15.97 10.73
CA PHE A 148 -7.95 14.61 11.14
C PHE A 148 -6.79 13.65 10.92
N GLU A 149 -6.85 12.50 11.60
CA GLU A 149 -5.90 11.41 11.54
C GLU A 149 -6.56 10.13 11.03
N ILE A 150 -5.88 9.40 10.16
CA ILE A 150 -6.22 8.04 9.77
C ILE A 150 -5.09 7.11 10.20
N PRO A 151 -5.30 6.26 11.22
CA PRO A 151 -4.32 5.30 11.71
C PRO A 151 -4.30 4.04 10.84
N TYR A 152 -3.94 4.21 9.57
CA TYR A 152 -4.02 3.14 8.55
C TYR A 152 -3.16 1.91 8.87
N ARG A 153 -2.18 2.06 9.76
CA ARG A 153 -1.32 0.98 10.27
C ARG A 153 -1.27 0.98 11.80
N GLY A 154 -2.41 0.89 12.44
CA GLY A 154 -2.57 1.01 13.88
C GLY A 154 -1.61 0.16 14.74
N THR A 155 -1.21 -1.03 14.27
CA THR A 155 -0.25 -1.90 14.98
C THR A 155 1.17 -1.34 15.02
N THR A 156 1.54 -0.49 14.08
CA THR A 156 2.87 0.15 13.98
C THR A 156 2.83 1.61 14.39
N CYS A 157 1.68 2.14 14.78
CA CYS A 157 1.45 3.56 15.08
C CYS A 157 1.86 4.47 13.90
N GLU A 158 1.69 4.01 12.67
CA GLU A 158 1.84 4.83 11.47
C GLU A 158 0.48 5.35 11.05
N SER A 159 0.38 6.67 10.93
CA SER A 159 -0.84 7.38 10.54
C SER A 159 -0.55 8.35 9.40
N TYR A 160 -1.58 8.74 8.67
CA TYR A 160 -1.50 9.97 7.92
C TYR A 160 -2.49 10.99 8.50
N PHE A 161 -2.05 12.24 8.50
CA PHE A 161 -2.77 13.38 9.02
C PHE A 161 -3.13 14.30 7.88
N VAL A 162 -4.35 14.80 7.87
CA VAL A 162 -4.78 15.77 6.86
C VAL A 162 -5.15 17.06 7.55
N THR A 163 -4.51 18.15 7.12
CA THR A 163 -4.75 19.49 7.66
C THR A 163 -5.14 20.44 6.54
N PRO A 164 -6.13 21.33 6.75
CA PRO A 164 -6.48 22.34 5.77
C PRO A 164 -5.36 23.37 5.63
N THR A 165 -5.15 23.88 4.40
CA THR A 165 -4.23 24.97 4.12
C THR A 165 -4.93 26.06 3.32
N SER A 166 -4.34 27.23 3.23
CA SER A 166 -4.90 28.35 2.45
C SER A 166 -5.08 28.05 0.95
N GLN A 167 -4.37 27.03 0.42
CA GLN A 167 -4.37 26.68 -1.01
C GLN A 167 -4.89 25.27 -1.29
N GLY A 168 -5.39 24.57 -0.29
CA GLY A 168 -5.85 23.18 -0.43
C GLY A 168 -5.72 22.40 0.87
N ALA A 169 -4.90 21.34 0.89
CA ALA A 169 -4.67 20.51 2.05
C ALA A 169 -3.21 20.05 2.14
N ALA A 170 -2.75 19.77 3.35
CA ALA A 170 -1.49 19.07 3.58
C ALA A 170 -1.79 17.67 4.12
N CYS A 171 -1.17 16.66 3.51
CA CYS A 171 -1.23 15.28 3.98
C CYS A 171 0.15 14.90 4.54
N THR A 172 0.23 14.64 5.82
CA THR A 172 1.48 14.30 6.52
C THR A 172 1.46 12.84 6.93
N PHE A 173 2.42 12.07 6.47
CA PHE A 173 2.63 10.68 6.88
C PHE A 173 3.62 10.61 8.03
N SER A 174 3.26 9.93 9.11
CA SER A 174 4.21 9.43 10.10
C SER A 174 4.70 8.06 9.65
N ILE A 175 6.00 7.93 9.35
CA ILE A 175 6.58 6.70 8.81
C ILE A 175 7.59 6.17 9.80
N ARG A 176 7.43 4.92 10.23
CA ARG A 176 8.34 4.25 11.15
C ARG A 176 9.37 3.43 10.39
N PHE A 177 10.64 3.64 10.71
CA PHE A 177 11.77 2.85 10.21
C PHE A 177 12.31 1.96 11.33
N SER A 178 12.15 0.64 11.19
CA SER A 178 12.70 -0.33 12.15
C SER A 178 14.21 -0.51 12.03
N ASP A 179 14.81 -0.04 10.93
CA ASP A 179 16.24 -0.11 10.66
C ASP A 179 16.78 1.31 10.42
N PRO A 180 17.77 1.78 11.20
CA PRO A 180 18.37 3.11 10.99
C PRO A 180 18.94 3.32 9.58
N GLY A 181 19.45 2.26 8.95
CA GLY A 181 19.93 2.31 7.57
C GLY A 181 18.82 2.62 6.57
N ASP A 182 17.61 2.10 6.79
CA ASP A 182 16.46 2.41 5.95
C ASP A 182 16.07 3.89 6.05
N LYS A 183 16.17 4.48 7.26
CA LYS A 183 15.90 5.90 7.50
C LYS A 183 16.90 6.80 6.76
N ILE A 184 18.19 6.42 6.74
CA ILE A 184 19.23 7.16 6.00
C ILE A 184 18.95 7.13 4.50
N ILE A 185 18.62 5.94 3.96
CA ILE A 185 18.27 5.80 2.53
C ILE A 185 17.01 6.60 2.22
N ALA A 186 15.99 6.58 3.09
CA ALA A 186 14.76 7.37 2.96
C ALA A 186 15.09 8.87 2.83
N GLY A 187 16.00 9.40 3.63
CA GLY A 187 16.42 10.79 3.56
C GLY A 187 16.92 11.21 2.17
N VAL A 188 17.67 10.33 1.49
CA VAL A 188 18.10 10.56 0.10
C VAL A 188 16.90 10.57 -0.86
N PHE A 189 15.96 9.64 -0.71
CA PHE A 189 14.74 9.64 -1.52
C PHE A 189 13.90 10.91 -1.33
N PHE A 190 13.79 11.41 -0.11
CA PHE A 190 13.05 12.64 0.17
C PHE A 190 13.69 13.86 -0.47
N GLN A 191 15.02 13.94 -0.48
CA GLN A 191 15.74 15.01 -1.18
C GLN A 191 15.45 14.97 -2.68
N GLU A 192 15.48 13.79 -3.29
CA GLU A 192 15.14 13.63 -4.72
C GLU A 192 13.66 13.94 -5.01
N LEU A 193 12.73 13.54 -4.14
CA LEU A 193 11.30 13.88 -4.29
C LEU A 193 11.08 15.40 -4.18
N ALA A 194 11.74 16.08 -3.24
CA ALA A 194 11.67 17.53 -3.12
C ALA A 194 12.24 18.23 -4.37
N ALA A 195 13.35 17.71 -4.91
CA ALA A 195 13.96 18.21 -6.14
C ALA A 195 13.12 17.91 -7.39
N ALA A 196 12.30 16.86 -7.39
CA ALA A 196 11.47 16.47 -8.53
C ALA A 196 10.49 17.58 -8.96
N ARG A 197 10.02 18.42 -8.02
CA ARG A 197 9.14 19.56 -8.33
C ARG A 197 9.77 20.57 -9.29
N THR A 198 11.08 20.75 -9.26
CA THR A 198 11.78 21.67 -10.20
C THR A 198 11.64 21.17 -11.63
N ARG A 199 11.53 19.85 -11.83
CA ARG A 199 11.38 19.18 -13.12
C ARG A 199 9.90 19.01 -13.52
N VAL A 200 9.02 18.73 -12.55
CA VAL A 200 7.60 18.47 -12.76
C VAL A 200 6.77 19.47 -11.96
N LYS A 201 6.38 20.57 -12.60
CA LYS A 201 5.62 21.67 -11.96
C LYS A 201 4.28 21.24 -11.36
N SER A 202 3.66 20.18 -11.87
CA SER A 202 2.40 19.63 -11.37
C SER A 202 2.54 18.69 -10.19
N ALA A 203 3.77 18.32 -9.79
CA ALA A 203 4.00 17.47 -8.63
C ALA A 203 3.64 18.21 -7.33
N PRO A 204 3.13 17.52 -6.29
CA PRO A 204 2.92 18.12 -4.97
C PRO A 204 4.26 18.61 -4.38
N VAL A 205 4.19 19.59 -3.50
CA VAL A 205 5.35 19.97 -2.68
C VAL A 205 5.54 18.88 -1.65
N VAL A 206 6.75 18.37 -1.56
CA VAL A 206 7.14 17.38 -0.56
C VAL A 206 8.10 18.02 0.41
N THR A 207 7.78 17.98 1.69
CA THR A 207 8.68 18.35 2.79
C THR A 207 8.92 17.15 3.69
N TYR A 208 10.08 17.13 4.32
CA TYR A 208 10.51 16.02 5.16
C TYR A 208 11.10 16.56 6.47
N SER A 209 10.76 15.91 7.57
CA SER A 209 11.30 16.23 8.90
C SER A 209 11.49 14.94 9.73
N ASN A 210 12.50 14.93 10.60
CA ASN A 210 12.64 13.91 11.65
C ASN A 210 11.80 14.22 12.89
N GLU A 211 11.30 15.45 13.01
CA GLU A 211 10.43 15.89 14.08
C GLU A 211 9.03 16.14 13.55
N PRO A 212 7.99 15.96 14.37
CA PRO A 212 6.62 16.26 13.98
C PRO A 212 6.49 17.73 13.53
N PRO A 213 5.85 18.00 12.39
CA PRO A 213 5.48 19.37 12.02
C PRO A 213 4.60 20.04 13.09
N ALA A 214 4.73 21.36 13.24
CA ALA A 214 3.98 22.13 14.23
C ALA A 214 2.46 21.98 14.06
N ASP A 215 1.98 21.83 12.84
CA ASP A 215 0.57 21.64 12.49
C ASP A 215 -0.04 20.36 13.09
N LEU A 216 0.80 19.42 13.54
CA LEU A 216 0.37 18.17 14.16
C LEU A 216 0.32 18.26 15.70
N GLY A 217 0.55 19.43 16.29
CA GLY A 217 0.58 19.59 17.76
C GLY A 217 -0.71 19.26 18.49
N SER A 218 -1.85 19.20 17.80
CA SER A 218 -3.15 18.80 18.35
C SER A 218 -3.37 17.28 18.39
N PHE A 219 -2.52 16.49 17.73
CA PHE A 219 -2.66 15.04 17.65
C PHE A 219 -1.80 14.33 18.70
N ASN A 220 -2.26 13.14 19.09
CA ASN A 220 -1.53 12.28 20.01
C ASN A 220 -0.45 11.50 19.27
N LEU A 221 0.72 12.10 19.08
CA LEU A 221 1.82 11.52 18.34
C LEU A 221 2.59 10.47 19.17
N PRO A 222 3.22 9.47 18.51
CA PRO A 222 4.01 8.46 19.20
C PRO A 222 5.12 9.11 20.04
N SER A 223 5.12 8.88 21.35
CA SER A 223 6.16 9.36 22.26
C SER A 223 7.33 8.43 22.40
N LYS A 224 7.12 7.11 22.14
CA LYS A 224 8.15 6.08 22.18
C LYS A 224 8.83 5.97 20.82
N ASP A 225 10.14 5.69 20.82
CA ASP A 225 10.95 5.45 19.61
C ASP A 225 10.92 6.63 18.63
N LYS A 226 10.89 7.87 19.11
CA LYS A 226 10.83 9.09 18.26
C LYS A 226 11.87 9.09 17.14
N ASP A 227 13.09 8.62 17.44
CA ASP A 227 14.18 8.55 16.47
C ASP A 227 13.94 7.57 15.31
N MET A 228 12.96 6.68 15.46
CA MET A 228 12.58 5.72 14.41
C MET A 228 11.58 6.30 13.42
N TYR A 229 10.98 7.45 13.71
CA TYR A 229 9.98 8.08 12.84
C TYR A 229 10.58 9.15 11.92
N ALA A 230 9.95 9.33 10.78
CA ALA A 230 10.08 10.48 9.91
C ALA A 230 8.68 10.96 9.49
N TYR A 231 8.57 12.25 9.27
CA TYR A 231 7.33 12.90 8.83
C TYR A 231 7.51 13.43 7.42
N VAL A 232 6.62 13.02 6.54
CA VAL A 232 6.63 13.45 5.13
C VAL A 232 5.32 14.15 4.85
N THR A 233 5.39 15.42 4.51
CA THR A 233 4.23 16.23 4.19
C THR A 233 4.14 16.46 2.68
N LEU A 234 3.00 16.09 2.11
CA LEU A 234 2.62 16.33 0.73
C LEU A 234 1.59 17.45 0.69
N SER A 235 1.98 18.63 0.17
CA SER A 235 1.04 19.75 0.02
C SER A 235 0.25 19.61 -1.27
N LEU A 236 -1.06 19.38 -1.13
CA LEU A 236 -2.01 19.19 -2.22
C LEU A 236 -2.72 20.52 -2.50
N GLN A 237 -2.42 21.12 -3.64
CA GLN A 237 -3.07 22.35 -4.08
C GLN A 237 -4.42 22.05 -4.74
N THR A 238 -5.32 23.02 -4.79
CA THR A 238 -6.63 22.92 -5.43
C THR A 238 -6.57 22.34 -6.85
N ALA A 239 -5.56 22.69 -7.63
CA ALA A 239 -5.37 22.15 -9.00
C ALA A 239 -5.11 20.63 -9.04
N GLN A 240 -4.55 20.06 -7.97
CA GLN A 240 -4.29 18.62 -7.84
C GLN A 240 -5.52 17.88 -7.31
N LEU A 241 -6.34 18.55 -6.49
CA LEU A 241 -7.60 18.03 -5.94
C LEU A 241 -8.79 18.25 -6.89
N SER A 242 -8.55 18.72 -8.12
CA SER A 242 -9.58 18.92 -9.13
C SER A 242 -10.29 17.62 -9.50
N GLU A 243 -11.54 17.69 -9.96
CA GLU A 243 -12.38 16.55 -10.31
C GLU A 243 -11.69 15.52 -11.22
N ARG A 244 -10.88 16.02 -12.17
CA ARG A 244 -10.14 15.17 -13.11
C ARG A 244 -9.02 14.35 -12.47
N LYS A 245 -8.43 14.81 -11.36
CA LYS A 245 -7.23 14.22 -10.74
C LYS A 245 -7.48 13.61 -9.37
N ARG A 246 -8.60 13.93 -8.75
CA ARG A 246 -8.89 13.53 -7.36
C ARG A 246 -8.91 12.01 -7.18
N GLU A 247 -9.40 11.28 -8.19
CA GLU A 247 -9.45 9.81 -8.14
C GLU A 247 -8.05 9.21 -8.17
N ASP A 248 -7.19 9.65 -9.09
CA ASP A 248 -5.80 9.19 -9.15
C ASP A 248 -5.06 9.47 -7.83
N ILE A 249 -5.21 10.69 -7.30
CA ILE A 249 -4.56 11.05 -6.03
C ILE A 249 -5.12 10.23 -4.88
N SER A 250 -6.42 9.98 -4.83
CA SER A 250 -7.04 9.16 -3.78
C SER A 250 -6.51 7.73 -3.78
N PHE A 251 -6.16 7.17 -4.93
CA PHE A 251 -5.59 5.83 -5.02
C PHE A 251 -4.11 5.78 -4.67
N TYR A 252 -3.32 6.73 -5.17
CA TYR A 252 -1.86 6.68 -5.00
C TYR A 252 -1.38 7.26 -3.67
N LEU A 253 -2.10 8.22 -3.09
CA LEU A 253 -1.65 8.87 -1.85
C LEU A 253 -1.58 7.91 -0.67
N PRO A 254 -2.59 7.07 -0.38
CA PRO A 254 -2.50 6.08 0.71
C PRO A 254 -1.37 5.07 0.50
N MET A 255 -0.98 4.79 -0.75
CA MET A 255 0.11 3.86 -1.08
C MET A 255 1.50 4.48 -1.01
N PHE A 256 1.61 5.78 -0.72
CA PHE A 256 2.90 6.49 -0.72
C PHE A 256 3.94 5.83 0.19
N ARG A 257 3.53 5.41 1.38
CA ARG A 257 4.39 4.73 2.35
C ARG A 257 4.93 3.41 1.80
N ASP A 258 4.10 2.59 1.20
CA ASP A 258 4.50 1.29 0.66
C ASP A 258 5.42 1.43 -0.54
N TYR A 259 5.11 2.39 -1.41
CA TYR A 259 5.98 2.78 -2.52
C TYR A 259 7.37 3.20 -2.02
N LEU A 260 7.45 4.05 -1.01
CA LEU A 260 8.70 4.49 -0.40
C LEU A 260 9.50 3.30 0.16
N HIS A 261 8.87 2.46 0.99
CA HIS A 261 9.53 1.29 1.58
C HIS A 261 10.00 0.29 0.52
N TYR A 262 9.23 0.08 -0.53
CA TYR A 262 9.64 -0.77 -1.64
C TYR A 262 10.94 -0.26 -2.26
N HIS A 263 11.03 1.02 -2.60
CA HIS A 263 12.22 1.60 -3.20
C HIS A 263 13.42 1.61 -2.25
N ILE A 264 13.21 1.87 -0.96
CA ILE A 264 14.27 1.76 0.06
C ILE A 264 14.82 0.34 0.11
N LYS A 265 13.96 -0.68 0.14
CA LYS A 265 14.40 -2.08 0.17
C LYS A 265 15.13 -2.48 -1.12
N CYS A 266 14.67 -2.04 -2.27
CA CYS A 266 15.36 -2.25 -3.54
C CYS A 266 16.75 -1.60 -3.55
N ALA A 267 16.86 -0.35 -3.11
CA ALA A 267 18.15 0.35 -3.01
C ALA A 267 19.11 -0.37 -2.05
N LYS A 268 18.61 -0.80 -0.89
CA LYS A 268 19.38 -1.55 0.10
C LYS A 268 19.88 -2.90 -0.46
N ALA A 269 19.01 -3.65 -1.15
CA ALA A 269 19.38 -4.90 -1.80
C ALA A 269 20.49 -4.70 -2.85
N PHE A 270 20.38 -3.65 -3.67
CA PHE A 270 21.38 -3.30 -4.66
C PHE A 270 22.72 -2.92 -4.01
N LEU A 271 22.72 -2.11 -2.96
CA LEU A 271 23.93 -1.76 -2.22
C LEU A 271 24.59 -3.00 -1.62
N HIS A 272 23.85 -3.89 -0.99
CA HIS A 272 24.37 -5.14 -0.44
C HIS A 272 24.98 -6.02 -1.53
N GLN A 273 24.34 -6.13 -2.70
CA GLN A 273 24.89 -6.88 -3.82
C GLN A 273 26.25 -6.33 -4.28
N LYS A 274 26.36 -5.00 -4.40
CA LYS A 274 27.62 -4.33 -4.76
C LYS A 274 28.71 -4.53 -3.70
N MET A 275 28.35 -4.42 -2.43
CA MET A 275 29.28 -4.67 -1.31
C MET A 275 29.80 -6.11 -1.33
N ARG A 276 28.92 -7.11 -1.47
CA ARG A 276 29.31 -8.52 -1.56
C ARG A 276 30.24 -8.78 -2.76
N ALA A 277 29.94 -8.22 -3.91
CA ALA A 277 30.80 -8.38 -5.09
C ALA A 277 32.22 -7.84 -4.84
N ARG A 278 32.35 -6.65 -4.20
CA ARG A 278 33.64 -6.08 -3.83
C ARG A 278 34.37 -6.92 -2.78
N THR A 279 33.69 -7.38 -1.76
CA THR A 279 34.25 -8.25 -0.71
C THR A 279 34.78 -9.55 -1.34
N ASN A 280 34.00 -10.19 -2.21
CA ASN A 280 34.43 -11.42 -2.89
C ASN A 280 35.65 -11.20 -3.77
N MET A 281 35.75 -10.04 -4.46
CA MET A 281 36.94 -9.68 -5.25
C MET A 281 38.15 -9.51 -4.33
N MET A 282 38.01 -8.83 -3.20
CA MET A 282 39.07 -8.61 -2.22
C MET A 282 39.55 -9.95 -1.61
N LEU A 283 38.64 -10.84 -1.27
CA LEU A 283 38.97 -12.19 -0.77
C LEU A 283 39.77 -13.00 -1.79
N LYS A 284 39.41 -12.95 -3.09
CA LYS A 284 40.18 -13.60 -4.15
C LYS A 284 41.61 -13.10 -4.23
N ILE A 285 41.80 -11.78 -4.08
CA ILE A 285 43.17 -11.17 -4.10
C ILE A 285 43.96 -11.64 -2.87
N LEU A 286 43.32 -11.66 -1.69
CA LEU A 286 43.96 -12.13 -0.45
C LEU A 286 44.29 -13.64 -0.51
N ASP A 287 43.41 -14.44 -1.09
CA ASP A 287 43.64 -15.89 -1.24
C ASP A 287 44.79 -16.17 -2.21
N ALA A 288 44.93 -15.37 -3.29
CA ALA A 288 46.06 -15.47 -4.21
C ALA A 288 47.40 -15.08 -3.55
N ALA A 289 47.38 -14.26 -2.50
CA ALA A 289 48.57 -13.88 -1.75
C ALA A 289 48.97 -14.89 -0.65
N LYS A 290 48.12 -15.90 -0.38
CA LYS A 290 48.41 -16.95 0.61
C LYS A 290 49.42 -17.94 0.02
N PRO A 291 50.48 -18.36 0.81
CA PRO A 291 51.40 -19.40 0.35
C PRO A 291 50.63 -20.71 0.14
N GLU A 292 50.99 -21.41 -0.95
CA GLU A 292 50.36 -22.73 -1.19
C GLU A 292 50.59 -23.67 0.01
N PRO A 293 49.55 -24.39 0.44
CA PRO A 293 49.68 -25.36 1.51
C PRO A 293 50.68 -26.46 1.06
N LYS A 294 51.79 -26.59 1.81
CA LYS A 294 52.78 -27.63 1.58
C LYS A 294 52.04 -28.97 1.49
N GLN A 295 52.14 -29.63 0.35
CA GLN A 295 51.60 -30.98 0.17
C GLN A 295 52.22 -31.91 1.22
N LYS A 296 51.41 -32.46 2.15
CA LYS A 296 51.87 -33.50 3.07
C LYS A 296 52.22 -34.73 2.20
N VAL A 297 53.54 -34.92 2.00
CA VAL A 297 54.07 -36.13 1.42
C VAL A 297 53.63 -37.29 2.35
N ARG A 298 52.68 -38.12 1.88
CA ARG A 298 52.33 -39.38 2.51
C ARG A 298 53.56 -40.27 2.37
N ARG A 299 54.36 -40.38 3.41
CA ARG A 299 55.39 -41.46 3.50
C ARG A 299 54.64 -42.77 3.59
N THR A 300 54.64 -43.52 2.49
CA THR A 300 54.26 -44.94 2.49
C THR A 300 55.40 -45.67 3.17
N ILE A 301 55.18 -46.14 4.41
CA ILE A 301 56.06 -47.09 5.08
C ILE A 301 55.82 -48.44 4.37
N LYS A 302 56.87 -48.98 3.78
CA LYS A 302 56.92 -50.34 3.28
C LYS A 302 57.20 -51.29 4.43
#